data_c0129e20dc9da995cc52d4c6591589ab
#
_entry.id   c0129e20dc9da995cc52d4c6591589ab
#
_cell.length_a   1.000
_cell.length_b   1.000
_cell.length_c   1.000
_cell.angle_alpha   90.00
_cell.angle_beta   90.00
_cell.angle_gamma   90.00
#
_symmetry.space_group_name_H-M   'P 1'
#
loop_
_entity.id
_entity.type
_entity.pdbx_description
1 polymer ?
#
loop_
_entity_poly.entity_id
_entity_poly.type
_entity_poly.pdbx_seq_one_letter_code
_entity_poly.pdbx_strand_id
1 'polypeptide(L)'
;MEVNQGEIVGFLGPNGAGKTTSFYMITGLIVPNAGRIFLDDEDITDLPMFKRAQKGVGYLAQEASVFRHMTVEQNIMSVMEMSKQFTKAEREERHEALLDEFNLHKVRKSKGIQLSGGERRRCEIARALAIDPKFILLDEPFAGVDPIAVEDIQYIIAKLKYKNIGVIITDHNVGETLAIIDRAYLLYEGSILQSGTPEDLAADEEVRTKYLGSTFTLKRSAAFLRAEAGGPQRLNTKAEHEAVAPSPQSEPTVPEE
;
A
#
# COMPACT_ATOMS: atom_id res chain seq x y z
N MET A 1 -5.70 15.62 6.89
CA MET A 1 -5.78 14.16 6.69
C MET A 1 -4.53 13.53 7.29
N GLU A 2 -4.68 12.41 7.95
CA GLU A 2 -3.61 11.65 8.61
C GLU A 2 -3.80 10.16 8.28
N VAL A 3 -2.71 9.41 8.19
CA VAL A 3 -2.73 7.96 7.94
C VAL A 3 -1.62 7.32 8.75
N ASN A 4 -1.92 6.24 9.46
CA ASN A 4 -0.96 5.50 10.26
C ASN A 4 -0.48 4.23 9.56
N GLN A 5 0.72 3.75 9.91
CA GLN A 5 1.16 2.43 9.46
C GLN A 5 0.24 1.34 10.03
N GLY A 6 -0.03 0.32 9.23
CA GLY A 6 -0.97 -0.74 9.61
C GLY A 6 -2.45 -0.34 9.54
N GLU A 7 -2.77 0.74 8.83
CA GLU A 7 -4.12 1.25 8.64
C GLU A 7 -4.46 1.35 7.16
N ILE A 8 -5.71 1.04 6.79
CA ILE A 8 -6.24 1.21 5.44
C ILE A 8 -7.25 2.36 5.46
N VAL A 9 -6.91 3.46 4.80
CA VAL A 9 -7.72 4.68 4.76
C VAL A 9 -8.30 4.90 3.37
N GLY A 10 -9.62 4.99 3.28
CA GLY A 10 -10.32 5.39 2.06
C GLY A 10 -10.22 6.90 1.85
N PHE A 11 -9.88 7.31 0.63
CA PHE A 11 -9.97 8.71 0.21
C PHE A 11 -11.02 8.81 -0.90
N LEU A 12 -12.27 9.02 -0.49
CA LEU A 12 -13.47 8.83 -1.31
C LEU A 12 -14.05 10.17 -1.76
N GLY A 13 -14.94 10.12 -2.73
CA GLY A 13 -15.64 11.29 -3.24
C GLY A 13 -16.03 11.15 -4.70
N PRO A 14 -16.93 12.02 -5.21
CA PRO A 14 -17.35 12.01 -6.60
C PRO A 14 -16.20 12.37 -7.56
N ASN A 15 -16.43 12.17 -8.86
CA ASN A 15 -15.49 12.60 -9.89
C ASN A 15 -15.32 14.12 -9.81
N GLY A 16 -14.07 14.59 -9.98
CA GLY A 16 -13.76 16.01 -9.88
C GLY A 16 -13.62 16.56 -8.46
N ALA A 17 -13.83 15.76 -7.41
CA ALA A 17 -13.67 16.21 -6.02
C ALA A 17 -12.22 16.55 -5.62
N GLY A 18 -11.22 16.16 -6.43
CA GLY A 18 -9.81 16.47 -6.17
C GLY A 18 -8.97 15.29 -5.66
N LYS A 19 -9.49 14.06 -5.66
CA LYS A 19 -8.79 12.86 -5.15
C LYS A 19 -7.43 12.63 -5.82
N THR A 20 -7.39 12.52 -7.14
CA THR A 20 -6.18 12.30 -7.91
C THR A 20 -5.19 13.46 -7.76
N THR A 21 -5.67 14.71 -7.71
CA THR A 21 -4.82 15.87 -7.46
C THR A 21 -4.15 15.76 -6.09
N SER A 22 -4.89 15.35 -5.07
CA SER A 22 -4.34 15.13 -3.72
C SER A 22 -3.31 14.00 -3.71
N PHE A 23 -3.55 12.90 -4.43
CA PHE A 23 -2.58 11.82 -4.60
C PHE A 23 -1.29 12.33 -5.27
N TYR A 24 -1.42 13.15 -6.31
CA TYR A 24 -0.26 13.76 -7.00
C TYR A 24 0.52 14.70 -6.10
N MET A 25 -0.16 15.43 -5.21
CA MET A 25 0.51 16.24 -4.20
C MET A 25 1.24 15.36 -3.17
N ILE A 26 0.61 14.28 -2.66
CA ILE A 26 1.23 13.38 -1.69
C ILE A 26 2.42 12.63 -2.30
N THR A 27 2.33 12.22 -3.55
CA THR A 27 3.43 11.51 -4.24
C THR A 27 4.55 12.43 -4.71
N GLY A 28 4.32 13.74 -4.78
CA GLY A 28 5.29 14.73 -5.25
C GLY A 28 5.34 14.89 -6.78
N LEU A 29 4.28 14.49 -7.48
CA LEU A 29 4.08 14.81 -8.90
C LEU A 29 3.63 16.26 -9.09
N ILE A 30 2.92 16.82 -8.12
CA ILE A 30 2.47 18.22 -8.09
C ILE A 30 2.88 18.82 -6.75
N VAL A 31 3.38 20.04 -6.76
CA VAL A 31 3.67 20.81 -5.53
C VAL A 31 2.39 21.51 -5.09
N PRO A 32 1.94 21.38 -3.84
CA PRO A 32 0.76 22.08 -3.34
C PRO A 32 0.99 23.60 -3.26
N ASN A 33 -0.03 24.39 -3.61
CA ASN A 33 0.05 25.86 -3.51
C ASN A 33 0.06 26.33 -2.05
N ALA A 34 -0.49 25.53 -1.14
CA ALA A 34 -0.57 25.80 0.29
C ALA A 34 -0.67 24.49 1.09
N GLY A 35 -0.37 24.55 2.37
CA GLY A 35 -0.33 23.39 3.25
C GLY A 35 1.01 22.67 3.22
N ARG A 36 1.13 21.60 4.00
CA ARG A 36 2.35 20.81 4.13
C ARG A 36 2.04 19.32 4.15
N ILE A 37 3.01 18.52 3.71
CA ILE A 37 2.94 17.07 3.70
C ILE A 37 4.08 16.55 4.55
N PHE A 38 3.75 15.76 5.55
CA PHE A 38 4.71 15.16 6.46
C PHE A 38 4.73 13.64 6.29
N LEU A 39 5.92 13.06 6.40
CA LEU A 39 6.14 11.63 6.56
C LEU A 39 6.82 11.43 7.91
N ASP A 40 6.12 10.85 8.86
CA ASP A 40 6.48 10.88 10.27
C ASP A 40 6.65 12.37 10.70
N ASP A 41 7.78 12.77 11.24
CA ASP A 41 8.06 14.15 11.66
C ASP A 41 8.78 14.98 10.57
N GLU A 42 9.01 14.41 9.39
CA GLU A 42 9.75 15.06 8.31
C GLU A 42 8.82 15.77 7.32
N ASP A 43 9.05 17.05 7.07
CA ASP A 43 8.38 17.79 6.00
C ASP A 43 8.93 17.35 4.63
N ILE A 44 8.07 16.70 3.85
CA ILE A 44 8.40 16.19 2.51
C ILE A 44 7.76 17.02 1.39
N THR A 45 7.17 18.17 1.71
CA THR A 45 6.36 18.97 0.78
C THR A 45 7.10 19.28 -0.52
N ASP A 46 8.36 19.70 -0.43
CA ASP A 46 9.18 20.09 -1.58
C ASP A 46 10.02 18.94 -2.17
N LEU A 47 9.91 17.73 -1.60
CA LEU A 47 10.66 16.59 -2.10
C LEU A 47 10.03 16.05 -3.39
N PRO A 48 10.82 15.81 -4.45
CA PRO A 48 10.34 15.18 -5.66
C PRO A 48 9.97 13.70 -5.42
N MET A 49 9.11 13.16 -6.28
CA MET A 49 8.54 11.81 -6.17
C MET A 49 9.58 10.72 -5.85
N PHE A 50 10.73 10.72 -6.54
CA PHE A 50 11.75 9.68 -6.33
C PHE A 50 12.36 9.71 -4.93
N LYS A 51 12.50 10.90 -4.31
CA LYS A 51 12.99 11.03 -2.92
C LYS A 51 11.93 10.55 -1.93
N ARG A 52 10.65 10.84 -2.18
CA ARG A 52 9.55 10.32 -1.35
C ARG A 52 9.46 8.80 -1.46
N ALA A 53 9.66 8.24 -2.66
CA ALA A 53 9.73 6.78 -2.84
C ALA A 53 10.88 6.15 -2.03
N GLN A 54 12.07 6.77 -2.04
CA GLN A 54 13.21 6.32 -1.22
C GLN A 54 12.96 6.40 0.30
N LYS A 55 12.04 7.26 0.73
CA LYS A 55 11.61 7.39 2.13
C LYS A 55 10.49 6.42 2.51
N GLY A 56 9.96 5.66 1.54
CA GLY A 56 8.95 4.64 1.76
C GLY A 56 7.53 5.04 1.35
N VAL A 57 7.36 6.01 0.45
CA VAL A 57 6.04 6.34 -0.14
C VAL A 57 5.88 5.63 -1.48
N GLY A 58 5.12 4.55 -1.50
CA GLY A 58 4.76 3.81 -2.72
C GLY A 58 3.55 4.42 -3.42
N TYR A 59 3.47 4.25 -4.73
CA TYR A 59 2.32 4.71 -5.53
C TYR A 59 1.98 3.70 -6.62
N LEU A 60 0.71 3.30 -6.66
CA LEU A 60 0.12 2.51 -7.72
C LEU A 60 -0.87 3.37 -8.48
N ALA A 61 -0.51 3.75 -9.71
CA ALA A 61 -1.34 4.58 -10.56
C ALA A 61 -2.60 3.85 -11.05
N GLN A 62 -3.62 4.62 -11.42
CA GLN A 62 -4.84 4.13 -12.06
C GLN A 62 -4.52 3.44 -13.39
N GLU A 63 -3.67 4.06 -14.21
CA GLU A 63 -3.26 3.48 -15.48
C GLU A 63 -2.27 2.34 -15.29
N ALA A 64 -2.34 1.36 -16.21
CA ALA A 64 -1.45 0.21 -16.20
C ALA A 64 0.03 0.64 -16.31
N SER A 65 0.80 0.35 -15.27
CA SER A 65 2.19 0.76 -15.12
C SER A 65 3.20 -0.36 -15.36
N VAL A 66 2.73 -1.60 -15.63
CA VAL A 66 3.60 -2.74 -15.90
C VAL A 66 4.51 -2.49 -17.11
N PHE A 67 5.78 -2.84 -17.03
CA PHE A 67 6.68 -2.80 -18.17
C PHE A 67 6.29 -3.89 -19.17
N ARG A 68 5.60 -3.49 -20.22
CA ARG A 68 4.89 -4.37 -21.16
C ARG A 68 5.77 -5.41 -21.85
N HIS A 69 7.03 -5.10 -22.11
CA HIS A 69 7.98 -5.97 -22.79
C HIS A 69 8.89 -6.78 -21.85
N MET A 70 8.86 -6.49 -20.56
CA MET A 70 9.55 -7.24 -19.50
C MET A 70 8.67 -8.37 -18.99
N THR A 71 9.28 -9.46 -18.52
CA THR A 71 8.56 -10.54 -17.83
C THR A 71 8.09 -10.09 -16.45
N VAL A 72 7.20 -10.85 -15.81
CA VAL A 72 6.76 -10.58 -14.43
C VAL A 72 7.96 -10.50 -13.48
N GLU A 73 8.85 -11.49 -13.53
CA GLU A 73 10.06 -11.49 -12.70
C GLU A 73 10.95 -10.27 -12.96
N GLN A 74 11.14 -9.87 -14.22
CA GLN A 74 11.90 -8.68 -14.58
C GLN A 74 11.22 -7.40 -14.09
N ASN A 75 9.89 -7.31 -14.12
CA ASN A 75 9.14 -6.19 -13.59
C ASN A 75 9.37 -5.99 -12.08
N ILE A 76 9.38 -7.07 -11.32
CA ILE A 76 9.58 -7.00 -9.86
C ILE A 76 11.06 -6.77 -9.55
N MET A 77 11.97 -7.51 -10.18
CA MET A 77 13.41 -7.43 -9.92
C MET A 77 13.99 -6.05 -10.24
N SER A 78 13.53 -5.41 -11.34
CA SER A 78 14.07 -4.13 -11.79
C SER A 78 14.04 -3.02 -10.73
N VAL A 79 12.96 -2.91 -9.96
CA VAL A 79 12.84 -1.86 -8.92
C VAL A 79 13.74 -2.15 -7.71
N MET A 80 13.94 -3.41 -7.37
CA MET A 80 14.88 -3.82 -6.31
C MET A 80 16.33 -3.56 -6.69
N GLU A 81 16.69 -3.78 -7.96
CA GLU A 81 18.03 -3.46 -8.47
C GLU A 81 18.31 -1.95 -8.48
N MET A 82 17.31 -1.15 -8.83
CA MET A 82 17.40 0.31 -8.84
C MET A 82 17.50 0.90 -7.44
N SER A 83 16.84 0.32 -6.45
CA SER A 83 16.79 0.85 -5.09
C SER A 83 18.11 0.77 -4.34
N LYS A 84 18.98 -0.18 -4.70
CA LYS A 84 20.27 -0.47 -4.03
C LYS A 84 20.15 -0.77 -2.52
N GLN A 85 18.95 -1.07 -2.01
CA GLN A 85 18.69 -1.35 -0.60
C GLN A 85 19.07 -2.78 -0.20
N PHE A 86 19.05 -3.70 -1.16
CA PHE A 86 19.18 -5.13 -0.93
C PHE A 86 20.42 -5.72 -1.61
N THR A 87 21.07 -6.67 -0.96
CA THR A 87 22.07 -7.55 -1.59
C THR A 87 21.42 -8.41 -2.67
N LYS A 88 22.24 -9.08 -3.47
CA LYS A 88 21.73 -9.99 -4.50
C LYS A 88 20.91 -11.13 -3.89
N ALA A 89 21.38 -11.73 -2.80
CA ALA A 89 20.70 -12.84 -2.13
C ALA A 89 19.34 -12.41 -1.55
N GLU A 90 19.28 -11.25 -0.87
CA GLU A 90 18.04 -10.70 -0.34
C GLU A 90 17.04 -10.37 -1.45
N ARG A 91 17.49 -9.86 -2.61
CA ARG A 91 16.62 -9.64 -3.76
C ARG A 91 16.01 -10.92 -4.30
N GLU A 92 16.81 -11.98 -4.41
CA GLU A 92 16.35 -13.29 -4.89
C GLU A 92 15.31 -13.90 -3.93
N GLU A 93 15.59 -13.89 -2.62
CA GLU A 93 14.67 -14.38 -1.60
C GLU A 93 13.35 -13.59 -1.61
N ARG A 94 13.46 -12.27 -1.60
CA ARG A 94 12.30 -11.38 -1.61
C ARG A 94 11.48 -11.52 -2.89
N HIS A 95 12.13 -11.68 -4.02
CA HIS A 95 11.48 -11.89 -5.30
C HIS A 95 10.63 -13.17 -5.30
N GLU A 96 11.19 -14.29 -4.81
CA GLU A 96 10.44 -15.54 -4.68
C GLU A 96 9.25 -15.38 -3.72
N ALA A 97 9.46 -14.73 -2.57
CA ALA A 97 8.39 -14.47 -1.62
C ALA A 97 7.24 -13.63 -2.23
N LEU A 98 7.57 -12.63 -3.06
CA LEU A 98 6.55 -11.83 -3.76
C LEU A 98 5.82 -12.64 -4.83
N LEU A 99 6.52 -13.50 -5.58
CA LEU A 99 5.88 -14.39 -6.57
C LEU A 99 4.89 -15.35 -5.90
N ASP A 100 5.25 -15.90 -4.72
CA ASP A 100 4.36 -16.76 -3.92
C ASP A 100 3.14 -15.99 -3.42
N GLU A 101 3.38 -14.88 -2.75
CA GLU A 101 2.33 -14.08 -2.11
C GLU A 101 1.28 -13.58 -3.10
N PHE A 102 1.72 -13.18 -4.30
CA PHE A 102 0.86 -12.63 -5.35
C PHE A 102 0.38 -13.69 -6.34
N ASN A 103 0.68 -14.98 -6.10
CA ASN A 103 0.32 -16.10 -6.99
C ASN A 103 0.73 -15.83 -8.45
N LEU A 104 1.99 -15.43 -8.64
CA LEU A 104 2.54 -15.03 -9.94
C LEU A 104 3.47 -16.07 -10.57
N HIS A 105 3.75 -17.21 -9.90
CA HIS A 105 4.66 -18.24 -10.40
C HIS A 105 4.28 -18.76 -11.80
N LYS A 106 2.99 -19.00 -12.04
CA LYS A 106 2.51 -19.51 -13.32
C LYS A 106 2.80 -18.59 -14.50
N VAL A 107 2.81 -17.28 -14.23
CA VAL A 107 3.04 -16.24 -15.25
C VAL A 107 4.40 -15.56 -15.11
N ARG A 108 5.29 -16.10 -14.28
CA ARG A 108 6.63 -15.56 -13.98
C ARG A 108 7.40 -15.13 -15.23
N LYS A 109 7.37 -15.96 -16.27
CA LYS A 109 8.08 -15.74 -17.55
C LYS A 109 7.21 -15.03 -18.60
N SER A 110 5.94 -14.79 -18.35
CA SER A 110 5.05 -14.07 -19.26
C SER A 110 5.41 -12.59 -19.28
N LYS A 111 5.36 -11.98 -20.46
CA LYS A 111 5.57 -10.53 -20.61
C LYS A 111 4.36 -9.77 -20.09
N GLY A 112 4.57 -8.55 -19.58
CA GLY A 112 3.50 -7.70 -19.06
C GLY A 112 2.33 -7.48 -20.01
N ILE A 113 2.58 -7.45 -21.32
CA ILE A 113 1.54 -7.32 -22.35
C ILE A 113 0.62 -8.55 -22.47
N GLN A 114 1.05 -9.72 -21.98
CA GLN A 114 0.33 -10.99 -22.09
C GLN A 114 -0.55 -11.27 -20.85
N LEU A 115 -0.41 -10.47 -19.80
CA LEU A 115 -1.10 -10.66 -18.54
C LEU A 115 -2.59 -10.27 -18.67
N SER A 116 -3.46 -11.06 -18.04
CA SER A 116 -4.85 -10.67 -17.76
C SER A 116 -4.90 -9.43 -16.87
N GLY A 117 -6.06 -8.77 -16.74
CA GLY A 117 -6.24 -7.60 -15.90
C GLY A 117 -5.83 -7.85 -14.44
N GLY A 118 -6.30 -8.96 -13.86
CA GLY A 118 -5.97 -9.34 -12.49
C GLY A 118 -4.49 -9.71 -12.28
N GLU A 119 -3.89 -10.50 -13.20
CA GLU A 119 -2.47 -10.84 -13.14
C GLU A 119 -1.58 -9.60 -13.26
N ARG A 120 -1.94 -8.69 -14.16
CA ARG A 120 -1.26 -7.43 -14.33
C ARG A 120 -1.31 -6.59 -13.04
N ARG A 121 -2.50 -6.45 -12.44
CA ARG A 121 -2.67 -5.67 -11.21
C ARG A 121 -1.90 -6.26 -10.04
N ARG A 122 -1.91 -7.59 -9.88
CA ARG A 122 -1.08 -8.28 -8.88
C ARG A 122 0.42 -8.05 -9.11
N CYS A 123 0.88 -8.10 -10.36
CA CYS A 123 2.27 -7.80 -10.70
C CYS A 123 2.65 -6.35 -10.36
N GLU A 124 1.79 -5.38 -10.61
CA GLU A 124 2.01 -3.97 -10.31
C GLU A 124 2.08 -3.72 -8.80
N ILE A 125 1.19 -4.34 -8.02
CA ILE A 125 1.22 -4.26 -6.54
C ILE A 125 2.49 -4.93 -6.01
N ALA A 126 2.83 -6.14 -6.47
CA ALA A 126 4.05 -6.84 -6.07
C ALA A 126 5.31 -5.99 -6.34
N ARG A 127 5.36 -5.33 -7.50
CA ARG A 127 6.44 -4.40 -7.85
C ARG A 127 6.49 -3.18 -6.92
N ALA A 128 5.35 -2.60 -6.58
CA ALA A 128 5.28 -1.46 -5.66
C ALA A 128 5.74 -1.83 -4.24
N LEU A 129 5.49 -3.08 -3.82
CA LEU A 129 5.91 -3.59 -2.51
C LEU A 129 7.35 -4.11 -2.48
N ALA A 130 7.99 -4.27 -3.64
CA ALA A 130 9.32 -4.84 -3.74
C ALA A 130 10.40 -4.04 -2.98
N ILE A 131 10.18 -2.76 -2.74
CA ILE A 131 11.10 -1.85 -2.05
C ILE A 131 10.69 -1.50 -0.60
N ASP A 132 9.82 -2.31 0.01
CA ASP A 132 9.34 -2.13 1.40
C ASP A 132 8.83 -0.72 1.72
N PRO A 133 7.75 -0.27 1.08
CA PRO A 133 7.20 1.03 1.41
C PRO A 133 6.60 1.04 2.82
N LYS A 134 6.73 2.18 3.52
CA LYS A 134 6.00 2.43 4.78
C LYS A 134 4.53 2.72 4.52
N PHE A 135 4.25 3.43 3.42
CA PHE A 135 2.92 3.81 2.96
C PHE A 135 2.77 3.53 1.47
N ILE A 136 1.59 3.11 1.06
CA ILE A 136 1.26 2.93 -0.35
C ILE A 136 -0.05 3.64 -0.70
N LEU A 137 -0.02 4.41 -1.78
CA LEU A 137 -1.20 5.04 -2.36
C LEU A 137 -1.69 4.17 -3.53
N LEU A 138 -2.93 3.74 -3.48
CA LEU A 138 -3.58 2.90 -4.49
C LEU A 138 -4.67 3.71 -5.19
N ASP A 139 -4.38 4.12 -6.42
CA ASP A 139 -5.32 4.90 -7.24
C ASP A 139 -6.16 3.94 -8.09
N GLU A 140 -7.44 3.84 -7.77
CA GLU A 140 -8.41 2.96 -8.41
C GLU A 140 -7.91 1.52 -8.64
N PRO A 141 -7.52 0.77 -7.57
CA PRO A 141 -6.91 -0.55 -7.73
C PRO A 141 -7.86 -1.60 -8.33
N PHE A 142 -9.17 -1.37 -8.30
CA PHE A 142 -10.19 -2.29 -8.83
C PHE A 142 -10.62 -1.96 -10.26
N ALA A 143 -10.15 -0.84 -10.84
CA ALA A 143 -10.54 -0.41 -12.16
C ALA A 143 -10.13 -1.41 -13.25
N GLY A 144 -11.08 -1.84 -14.07
CA GLY A 144 -10.83 -2.75 -15.20
C GLY A 144 -10.41 -4.17 -14.80
N VAL A 145 -10.72 -4.57 -13.58
CA VAL A 145 -10.47 -5.91 -13.04
C VAL A 145 -11.80 -6.69 -12.97
N ASP A 146 -11.75 -7.98 -13.27
CA ASP A 146 -12.93 -8.85 -13.15
C ASP A 146 -13.31 -9.08 -11.67
N PRO A 147 -14.59 -9.36 -11.36
CA PRO A 147 -15.07 -9.48 -9.98
C PRO A 147 -14.33 -10.52 -9.12
N ILE A 148 -13.89 -11.63 -9.72
CA ILE A 148 -13.15 -12.67 -8.97
C ILE A 148 -11.77 -12.15 -8.58
N ALA A 149 -11.09 -11.46 -9.50
CA ALA A 149 -9.79 -10.89 -9.24
C ALA A 149 -9.87 -9.67 -8.30
N VAL A 150 -11.01 -8.98 -8.19
CA VAL A 150 -11.24 -7.92 -7.19
C VAL A 150 -11.14 -8.50 -5.78
N GLU A 151 -11.75 -9.66 -5.49
CA GLU A 151 -11.64 -10.31 -4.19
C GLU A 151 -10.19 -10.67 -3.83
N ASP A 152 -9.42 -11.16 -4.81
CA ASP A 152 -7.99 -11.44 -4.61
C ASP A 152 -7.20 -10.17 -4.26
N ILE A 153 -7.46 -9.08 -4.97
CA ILE A 153 -6.81 -7.78 -4.72
C ILE A 153 -7.23 -7.23 -3.35
N GLN A 154 -8.49 -7.32 -2.98
CA GLN A 154 -8.98 -6.94 -1.65
C GLN A 154 -8.26 -7.71 -0.55
N TYR A 155 -8.07 -9.03 -0.72
CA TYR A 155 -7.34 -9.85 0.23
C TYR A 155 -5.88 -9.43 0.36
N ILE A 156 -5.21 -9.14 -0.76
CA ILE A 156 -3.85 -8.63 -0.80
C ILE A 156 -3.75 -7.29 -0.05
N ILE A 157 -4.63 -6.34 -0.36
CA ILE A 157 -4.64 -5.02 0.29
C ILE A 157 -4.88 -5.17 1.80
N ALA A 158 -5.82 -6.00 2.22
CA ALA A 158 -6.08 -6.27 3.63
C ALA A 158 -4.85 -6.83 4.36
N LYS A 159 -4.04 -7.64 3.70
CA LYS A 159 -2.79 -8.17 4.26
C LYS A 159 -1.71 -7.10 4.49
N LEU A 160 -1.72 -6.00 3.75
CA LEU A 160 -0.74 -4.93 3.93
C LEU A 160 -0.80 -4.31 5.32
N LYS A 161 -1.99 -4.26 5.92
CA LYS A 161 -2.21 -3.84 7.30
C LYS A 161 -1.33 -4.64 8.29
N TYR A 162 -1.29 -5.96 8.12
CA TYR A 162 -0.51 -6.85 8.99
C TYR A 162 1.01 -6.84 8.72
N LYS A 163 1.41 -6.22 7.61
CA LYS A 163 2.82 -5.91 7.32
C LYS A 163 3.23 -4.54 7.82
N ASN A 164 2.39 -3.89 8.60
CA ASN A 164 2.61 -2.54 9.11
C ASN A 164 2.79 -1.49 7.99
N ILE A 165 2.13 -1.70 6.84
CA ILE A 165 2.11 -0.74 5.73
C ILE A 165 0.83 0.07 5.84
N GLY A 166 0.95 1.40 5.86
CA GLY A 166 -0.20 2.30 5.77
C GLY A 166 -0.70 2.37 4.33
N VAL A 167 -2.00 2.24 4.13
CA VAL A 167 -2.61 2.23 2.79
C VAL A 167 -3.57 3.41 2.65
N ILE A 168 -3.41 4.17 1.57
CA ILE A 168 -4.43 5.13 1.12
C ILE A 168 -5.02 4.59 -0.17
N ILE A 169 -6.34 4.41 -0.20
CA ILE A 169 -7.03 3.88 -1.36
C ILE A 169 -8.11 4.84 -1.85
N THR A 170 -8.16 5.07 -3.14
CA THR A 170 -9.29 5.73 -3.81
C THR A 170 -9.84 4.81 -4.89
N ASP A 171 -11.15 4.77 -5.03
CA ASP A 171 -11.82 4.07 -6.12
C ASP A 171 -13.20 4.70 -6.35
N HIS A 172 -13.72 4.56 -7.55
CA HIS A 172 -15.09 4.95 -7.87
C HIS A 172 -16.09 3.86 -7.48
N ASN A 173 -15.63 2.62 -7.27
CA ASN A 173 -16.42 1.53 -6.72
C ASN A 173 -16.44 1.63 -5.19
N VAL A 174 -17.35 2.46 -4.69
CA VAL A 174 -17.46 2.79 -3.27
C VAL A 174 -17.71 1.56 -2.41
N GLY A 175 -18.56 0.63 -2.89
CA GLY A 175 -18.91 -0.59 -2.17
C GLY A 175 -17.70 -1.46 -1.89
N GLU A 176 -16.87 -1.70 -2.92
CA GLU A 176 -15.66 -2.50 -2.81
C GLU A 176 -14.61 -1.86 -1.90
N THR A 177 -14.52 -0.53 -1.94
CA THR A 177 -13.56 0.21 -1.11
C THR A 177 -14.00 0.24 0.34
N LEU A 178 -15.25 0.61 0.65
CA LEU A 178 -15.78 0.63 2.01
C LEU A 178 -15.74 -0.76 2.67
N ALA A 179 -15.75 -1.82 1.86
CA ALA A 179 -15.71 -3.20 2.36
C ALA A 179 -14.38 -3.60 3.03
N ILE A 180 -13.27 -2.87 2.76
CA ILE A 180 -11.90 -3.25 3.17
C ILE A 180 -11.14 -2.18 3.96
N ILE A 181 -11.71 -1.00 4.19
CA ILE A 181 -11.01 0.09 4.88
C ILE A 181 -11.36 0.13 6.38
N ASP A 182 -10.46 0.71 7.16
CA ASP A 182 -10.67 0.97 8.58
C ASP A 182 -11.46 2.26 8.79
N ARG A 183 -11.14 3.32 8.04
CA ARG A 183 -11.85 4.60 8.02
C ARG A 183 -11.68 5.31 6.68
N ALA A 184 -12.44 6.35 6.45
CA ALA A 184 -12.30 7.16 5.24
C ALA A 184 -12.41 8.66 5.51
N TYR A 185 -11.86 9.41 4.54
CA TYR A 185 -12.15 10.82 4.32
C TYR A 185 -12.99 10.94 3.06
N LEU A 186 -14.17 11.54 3.17
CA LEU A 186 -15.03 11.83 2.03
C LEU A 186 -14.76 13.25 1.54
N LEU A 187 -14.23 13.35 0.34
CA LEU A 187 -13.97 14.62 -0.33
C LEU A 187 -15.17 15.02 -1.18
N TYR A 188 -15.62 16.25 -1.03
CA TYR A 188 -16.69 16.83 -1.82
C TYR A 188 -16.37 18.29 -2.15
N GLU A 189 -16.42 18.67 -3.42
CA GLU A 189 -16.13 20.03 -3.89
C GLU A 189 -14.79 20.61 -3.34
N GLY A 190 -13.74 19.78 -3.31
CA GLY A 190 -12.40 20.19 -2.86
C GLY A 190 -12.21 20.26 -1.34
N SER A 191 -13.21 19.91 -0.54
CA SER A 191 -13.17 19.93 0.93
C SER A 191 -13.50 18.56 1.51
N ILE A 192 -13.01 18.26 2.73
CA ILE A 192 -13.45 17.07 3.45
C ILE A 192 -14.86 17.34 4.00
N LEU A 193 -15.84 16.62 3.45
CA LEU A 193 -17.23 16.69 3.88
C LEU A 193 -17.43 15.95 5.19
N GLN A 194 -16.90 14.72 5.29
CA GLN A 194 -17.05 13.86 6.46
C GLN A 194 -15.84 12.92 6.57
N SER A 195 -15.57 12.43 7.77
CA SER A 195 -14.58 11.38 8.03
C SER A 195 -15.04 10.48 9.15
N GLY A 196 -14.73 9.21 9.09
CA GLY A 196 -15.12 8.22 10.09
C GLY A 196 -14.96 6.80 9.58
N THR A 197 -15.48 5.84 10.34
CA THR A 197 -15.55 4.44 9.92
C THR A 197 -16.52 4.26 8.75
N PRO A 198 -16.42 3.15 7.99
CA PRO A 198 -17.43 2.84 6.97
C PRO A 198 -18.85 2.82 7.49
N GLU A 199 -19.03 2.39 8.73
CA GLU A 199 -20.32 2.36 9.42
C GLU A 199 -20.87 3.77 9.69
N ASP A 200 -20.00 4.69 10.18
CA ASP A 200 -20.36 6.10 10.42
C ASP A 200 -20.78 6.79 9.12
N LEU A 201 -19.98 6.60 8.05
CA LEU A 201 -20.28 7.18 6.74
C LEU A 201 -21.57 6.63 6.12
N ALA A 202 -21.82 5.32 6.29
CA ALA A 202 -23.04 4.69 5.78
C ALA A 202 -24.31 5.12 6.55
N ALA A 203 -24.16 5.54 7.81
CA ALA A 203 -25.27 6.02 8.64
C ALA A 203 -25.58 7.52 8.44
N ASP A 204 -24.61 8.29 7.93
CA ASP A 204 -24.74 9.75 7.76
C ASP A 204 -25.69 10.10 6.61
N GLU A 205 -26.72 10.92 6.89
CA GLU A 205 -27.74 11.29 5.90
C GLU A 205 -27.17 12.18 4.77
N GLU A 206 -26.22 13.06 5.08
CA GLU A 206 -25.62 13.95 4.11
C GLU A 206 -24.71 13.16 3.14
N VAL A 207 -23.94 12.23 3.67
CA VAL A 207 -23.10 11.30 2.90
C VAL A 207 -23.96 10.41 1.98
N ARG A 208 -25.06 9.88 2.49
CA ARG A 208 -26.01 9.09 1.69
C ARG A 208 -26.63 9.92 0.57
N THR A 209 -27.04 11.13 0.86
CA THR A 209 -27.70 12.01 -0.13
C THR A 209 -26.73 12.47 -1.23
N LYS A 210 -25.51 12.85 -0.86
CA LYS A 210 -24.54 13.46 -1.77
C LYS A 210 -23.64 12.45 -2.50
N TYR A 211 -23.47 11.23 -1.94
CA TYR A 211 -22.47 10.31 -2.46
C TYR A 211 -22.88 8.83 -2.54
N LEU A 212 -23.36 8.22 -1.45
CA LEU A 212 -23.63 6.78 -1.43
C LEU A 212 -24.93 6.37 -2.12
N GLY A 213 -25.94 7.25 -2.09
CA GLY A 213 -27.31 6.94 -2.50
C GLY A 213 -28.12 6.30 -1.37
N SER A 214 -29.46 6.46 -1.46
CA SER A 214 -30.40 6.03 -0.41
C SER A 214 -30.46 4.52 -0.22
N THR A 215 -30.17 3.74 -1.28
CA THR A 215 -30.24 2.26 -1.27
C THR A 215 -28.92 1.59 -0.88
N PHE A 216 -27.88 2.35 -0.63
CA PHE A 216 -26.57 1.80 -0.28
C PHE A 216 -26.63 0.96 0.99
N THR A 217 -26.05 -0.23 0.94
CA THR A 217 -25.91 -1.13 2.10
C THR A 217 -24.44 -1.52 2.22
N LEU A 218 -23.85 -1.23 3.37
CA LEU A 218 -22.47 -1.61 3.67
C LEU A 218 -22.37 -3.13 3.86
N LYS A 219 -21.40 -3.73 3.19
CA LYS A 219 -21.02 -5.14 3.37
C LYS A 219 -19.52 -5.22 3.53
N ARG A 220 -19.03 -5.86 4.57
CA ARG A 220 -17.60 -6.18 4.70
C ARG A 220 -17.22 -7.30 3.73
N SER A 221 -16.08 -7.14 3.09
CA SER A 221 -15.57 -8.15 2.15
C SER A 221 -15.23 -9.45 2.88
N ALA A 222 -15.61 -10.60 2.30
CA ALA A 222 -15.20 -11.90 2.80
C ALA A 222 -13.67 -12.07 2.75
N ALA A 223 -13.02 -11.46 1.78
CA ALA A 223 -11.56 -11.42 1.66
C ALA A 223 -10.91 -10.64 2.82
N PHE A 224 -11.48 -9.50 3.19
CA PHE A 224 -11.05 -8.70 4.34
C PHE A 224 -11.21 -9.48 5.65
N LEU A 225 -12.38 -10.07 5.89
CA LEU A 225 -12.65 -10.87 7.09
C LEU A 225 -11.74 -12.10 7.19
N ARG A 226 -11.39 -12.74 6.05
CA ARG A 226 -10.41 -13.83 6.02
C ARG A 226 -9.01 -13.36 6.38
N ALA A 227 -8.60 -12.19 5.93
CA ALA A 227 -7.31 -11.62 6.29
C ALA A 227 -7.24 -11.29 7.79
N GLU A 228 -8.33 -10.75 8.37
CA GLU A 228 -8.44 -10.50 9.81
C GLU A 228 -8.40 -11.79 10.64
N ALA A 229 -9.14 -12.83 10.23
CA ALA A 229 -9.20 -14.11 10.94
C ALA A 229 -7.90 -14.92 10.86
N GLY A 230 -7.12 -14.73 9.77
CA GLY A 230 -5.81 -15.38 9.59
C GLY A 230 -4.72 -14.85 10.48
N GLY A 231 -4.90 -13.71 11.14
CA GLY A 231 -3.93 -13.03 11.97
C GLY A 231 -2.58 -12.78 11.27
N PRO A 232 -1.60 -12.20 11.93
CA PRO A 232 -0.26 -12.12 11.41
C PRO A 232 0.34 -13.53 11.36
N GLN A 233 0.30 -14.19 10.22
CA GLN A 233 1.29 -15.21 9.94
C GLN A 233 2.62 -14.45 9.97
N ARG A 234 3.32 -14.57 11.10
CA ARG A 234 4.68 -14.09 11.23
C ARG A 234 5.45 -14.70 10.07
N LEU A 235 5.70 -13.89 9.05
CA LEU A 235 6.80 -14.16 8.16
C LEU A 235 8.00 -14.24 9.10
N ASN A 236 8.59 -15.44 9.22
CA ASN A 236 9.81 -15.66 9.97
C ASN A 236 10.90 -14.81 9.34
N THR A 237 10.95 -13.54 9.67
CA THR A 237 12.17 -12.77 9.60
C THR A 237 13.05 -13.26 10.74
N LYS A 238 13.83 -14.30 10.46
CA LYS A 238 15.04 -14.59 11.21
C LYS A 238 15.99 -13.43 11.00
N ALA A 239 15.77 -12.35 11.69
CA ALA A 239 16.66 -11.23 11.90
C ALA A 239 16.18 -10.45 13.13
N GLU A 240 15.87 -11.17 14.21
CA GLU A 240 15.88 -10.57 15.53
C GLU A 240 17.20 -10.92 16.18
N HIS A 241 18.12 -9.96 16.11
CA HIS A 241 19.12 -9.62 17.10
C HIS A 241 19.61 -10.81 17.96
N GLU A 242 20.73 -11.40 17.58
CA GLU A 242 21.72 -11.79 18.57
C GLU A 242 22.11 -10.49 19.31
N ALA A 243 21.47 -10.26 20.43
CA ALA A 243 21.90 -9.27 21.40
C ALA A 243 23.31 -9.67 21.82
N VAL A 244 24.26 -8.84 21.43
CA VAL A 244 25.65 -8.91 21.90
C VAL A 244 25.60 -8.88 23.43
N ALA A 245 25.86 -10.06 24.04
CA ALA A 245 26.11 -10.15 25.45
C ALA A 245 27.38 -9.30 25.78
N PRO A 246 27.35 -8.46 26.80
CA PRO A 246 28.54 -7.71 27.19
C PRO A 246 29.61 -8.70 27.65
N SER A 247 30.79 -8.57 27.07
CA SER A 247 32.00 -9.28 27.47
C SER A 247 32.27 -9.05 28.98
N PRO A 248 32.68 -10.09 29.71
CA PRO A 248 33.04 -9.91 31.12
C PRO A 248 34.27 -9.00 31.23
N GLN A 249 34.12 -7.94 32.04
CA GLN A 249 35.22 -7.02 32.38
C GLN A 249 36.31 -7.84 33.13
N SER A 250 37.51 -7.83 32.59
CA SER A 250 38.70 -8.31 33.26
C SER A 250 38.99 -7.42 34.49
N GLU A 251 38.99 -8.00 35.68
CA GLU A 251 39.45 -7.39 36.92
C GLU A 251 40.92 -6.95 36.77
N PRO A 252 41.30 -5.78 37.33
CA PRO A 252 42.67 -5.38 37.37
C PRO A 252 43.43 -6.18 38.45
N THR A 253 44.45 -6.93 38.05
CA THR A 253 45.45 -7.51 38.96
C THR A 253 46.24 -6.41 39.61
N VAL A 254 46.19 -6.36 40.94
CA VAL A 254 47.08 -5.52 41.81
C VAL A 254 48.45 -6.20 41.79
N PRO A 255 49.56 -5.48 41.58
CA PRO A 255 50.90 -6.00 41.85
C PRO A 255 51.19 -5.91 43.32
N GLU A 256 51.55 -7.05 43.95
CA GLU A 256 52.29 -7.08 45.22
C GLU A 256 53.74 -6.66 44.94
N GLU A 257 54.22 -5.70 45.77
CA GLU A 257 55.57 -5.22 46.02
C GLU A 257 56.55 -5.03 44.87
#